data_390c1281fbc8234cb760596724808fd9
#
_entry.id   390c1281fbc8234cb760596724808fd9
#
_cell.length_a   1.000
_cell.length_b   1.000
_cell.length_c   1.000
_cell.angle_alpha   90.00
_cell.angle_beta   90.00
_cell.angle_gamma   90.00
#
_symmetry.space_group_name_H-M   'P 1'
#
loop_
_entity.id
_entity.type
_entity.pdbx_description
1 polymer ?
#
loop_
_entity_poly.entity_id
_entity_poly.type
_entity_poly.pdbx_seq_one_letter_code
_entity_poly.pdbx_strand_id
1 'polypeptide(L)' 'MSKEDSIEVTGVVIEKLPDGKFSVKLDQDRMVLAHLAGKLRQNRIRVLAGDRVTLELSPYDLTKGRITYRDRKSVV' A
#
# COMPACT_ATOMS: atom_id res chain seq x y z
N MET A 1 18.34 10.03 5.41
CA MET A 1 17.89 9.76 5.42
C MET A 1 17.21 8.92 4.74
N SER A 2 17.06 8.21 4.94
CA SER A 2 16.52 7.28 4.26
C SER A 2 15.30 7.48 3.60
N LYS A 3 14.56 8.43 3.85
CA LYS A 3 13.45 8.63 3.22
C LYS A 3 13.66 8.90 1.84
N GLU A 4 14.68 9.36 1.41
CA GLU A 4 14.90 9.63 0.09
C GLU A 4 15.00 8.45 -0.74
N ASP A 5 15.19 7.32 -0.18
CA ASP A 5 15.31 6.13 -0.95
C ASP A 5 14.01 5.44 -1.23
N SER A 6 12.90 5.98 -0.84
CA SER A 6 11.66 5.30 -1.12
C SER A 6 10.96 5.93 -2.29
N ILE A 7 10.18 5.15 -3.00
CA ILE A 7 9.45 5.62 -4.16
C ILE A 7 7.99 5.58 -3.79
N GLU A 8 7.34 6.71 -3.81
CA GLU A 8 5.95 6.79 -3.45
C GLU A 8 5.07 6.58 -4.67
N VAL A 9 4.16 5.65 -4.59
CA VAL A 9 3.25 5.35 -5.70
C VAL A 9 1.86 5.12 -5.15
N THR A 10 0.88 5.13 -6.02
CA THR A 10 -0.48 4.86 -5.60
C THR A 10 -1.00 3.65 -6.34
N GLY A 11 -1.95 3.00 -5.77
CA GLY A 11 -2.55 1.83 -6.39
C GLY A 11 -3.85 1.46 -5.73
N VAL A 12 -4.44 0.36 -6.16
CA VAL A 12 -5.70 -0.10 -5.64
C VAL A 12 -5.51 -1.50 -5.06
N VAL A 13 -6.04 -1.72 -3.89
CA VAL A 13 -5.92 -3.01 -3.24
C VAL A 13 -6.80 -4.01 -3.97
N ILE A 14 -6.22 -5.12 -4.39
CA ILE A 14 -6.96 -6.13 -5.12
C ILE A 14 -7.47 -7.18 -4.14
N GLU A 15 -6.64 -7.58 -3.20
CA GLU A 15 -7.10 -8.58 -2.25
C GLU A 15 -6.26 -8.58 -0.99
N LYS A 16 -6.82 -9.04 0.09
CA LYS A 16 -6.12 -9.11 1.35
C LYS A 16 -5.64 -10.53 1.53
N LEU A 17 -4.39 -10.69 1.82
CA LEU A 17 -3.80 -12.02 1.98
C LEU A 17 -3.78 -12.43 3.44
N PRO A 18 -3.76 -13.71 3.71
CA PRO A 18 -3.82 -14.20 5.07
C PRO A 18 -2.67 -13.75 5.97
N ASP A 19 -1.54 -13.45 5.41
CA ASP A 19 -0.40 -13.05 6.18
C ASP A 19 -0.48 -11.64 6.66
N GLY A 20 -1.51 -10.93 6.44
CA GLY A 20 -1.60 -9.53 6.80
C GLY A 20 -1.04 -8.64 5.73
N LYS A 21 -0.79 -9.18 4.55
CA LYS A 21 -0.31 -8.38 3.44
C LYS A 21 -1.44 -8.15 2.47
N PHE A 22 -1.21 -7.27 1.52
CA PHE A 22 -2.23 -6.95 0.54
C PHE A 22 -1.62 -7.00 -0.85
N SER A 23 -2.41 -7.43 -1.80
CA SER A 23 -1.98 -7.44 -3.17
C SER A 23 -2.50 -6.14 -3.75
N VAL A 24 -1.62 -5.29 -4.22
CA VAL A 24 -1.99 -3.96 -4.71
C VAL A 24 -1.59 -3.81 -6.16
N LYS A 25 -2.50 -3.30 -6.96
CA LYS A 25 -2.21 -3.09 -8.36
C LYS A 25 -1.90 -1.62 -8.53
N LEU A 26 -0.72 -1.28 -8.99
CA LEU A 26 -0.32 0.10 -9.16
C LEU A 26 -0.91 0.66 -10.44
N ASP A 27 -0.94 1.98 -10.52
CA ASP A 27 -1.45 2.64 -11.69
C ASP A 27 -0.64 2.26 -12.93
N GLN A 28 0.57 1.78 -12.75
CA GLN A 28 1.38 1.42 -13.87
C GLN A 28 1.20 -0.03 -14.27
N ASP A 29 0.10 -0.63 -13.87
CA ASP A 29 -0.20 -1.98 -14.24
C ASP A 29 0.81 -2.94 -13.65
N ARG A 30 1.26 -2.72 -12.45
CA ARG A 30 2.18 -3.55 -11.78
C ARG A 30 1.61 -4.01 -10.48
N MET A 31 1.85 -5.23 -10.11
CA MET A 31 1.35 -5.76 -8.85
C MET A 31 2.45 -5.79 -7.83
N VAL A 32 2.15 -5.41 -6.61
CA VAL A 32 3.13 -5.48 -5.53
C VAL A 32 2.46 -6.04 -4.30
N LEU A 33 3.26 -6.57 -3.40
CA LEU A 33 2.75 -7.06 -2.13
C LEU A 33 3.04 -5.95 -1.15
N ALA A 34 2.08 -5.55 -0.40
CA ALA A 34 2.23 -4.45 0.53
C ALA A 34 1.74 -4.81 1.91
N HIS A 35 2.25 -4.15 2.92
CA HIS A 35 1.79 -4.36 4.28
C HIS A 35 1.52 -2.98 4.85
N LEU A 36 0.77 -2.90 5.94
CA LEU A 36 0.43 -1.61 6.53
C LEU A 36 1.60 -1.05 7.28
N ALA A 37 1.80 0.24 7.18
CA ALA A 37 2.81 0.92 7.95
C ALA A 37 2.37 0.90 9.41
N GLY A 38 3.30 1.04 10.30
CA GLY A 38 3.01 0.99 11.71
C GLY A 38 1.94 1.96 12.16
N LYS A 39 1.93 3.18 11.63
CA LYS A 39 0.98 4.12 11.97
C LYS A 39 -0.40 3.66 11.64
N LEU A 40 -0.62 3.03 10.49
CA LEU A 40 -1.92 2.58 10.10
C LEU A 40 -2.36 1.42 10.97
N ARG A 41 -1.43 0.58 11.36
CA ARG A 41 -1.77 -0.54 12.20
C ARG A 41 -2.16 -0.06 13.58
N GLN A 42 -1.49 0.91 14.09
CA GLN A 42 -1.79 1.43 15.39
C GLN A 42 -3.14 2.08 15.42
N ASN A 43 -3.55 2.70 14.36
CA ASN A 43 -4.82 3.36 14.32
C ASN A 43 -5.94 2.44 13.85
N ARG A 44 -5.60 1.16 13.69
CA ARG A 44 -6.59 0.19 13.28
C ARG A 44 -7.30 0.58 12.00
N ILE A 45 -6.57 1.14 11.08
CA ILE A 45 -7.14 1.51 9.81
C ILE A 45 -7.43 0.23 9.05
N ARG A 46 -8.65 0.09 8.56
CA ARG A 46 -9.02 -1.07 7.84
C ARG A 46 -8.87 -0.85 6.36
N VAL A 47 -8.17 -1.69 5.67
CA VAL A 47 -7.97 -1.59 4.24
C VAL A 47 -8.67 -2.77 3.59
N LEU A 48 -9.52 -2.48 2.61
CA LEU A 48 -10.28 -3.53 1.95
C LEU A 48 -9.98 -3.53 0.46
N ALA A 49 -10.36 -4.61 -0.19
CA ALA A 49 -10.17 -4.72 -1.63
C ALA A 49 -10.95 -3.59 -2.29
N GLY A 50 -10.34 -2.93 -3.22
CA GLY A 50 -10.97 -1.81 -3.90
C GLY A 50 -10.55 -0.46 -3.35
N ASP A 51 -9.88 -0.43 -2.21
CA ASP A 51 -9.46 0.84 -1.63
C ASP A 51 -8.24 1.36 -2.36
N ARG A 52 -8.19 2.67 -2.51
CA ARG A 52 -7.05 3.27 -3.13
C ARG A 52 -6.09 3.63 -2.04
N VAL A 53 -4.83 3.30 -2.22
CA VAL A 53 -3.83 3.53 -1.18
C VAL A 53 -2.57 4.14 -1.77
N THR A 54 -1.80 4.80 -0.91
CA THR A 54 -0.49 5.31 -1.29
C THR A 54 0.50 4.41 -0.58
N LEU A 55 1.50 3.98 -1.28
CA LEU A 55 2.50 3.12 -0.67
C LEU A 55 3.89 3.51 -1.09
N GLU A 56 4.86 3.06 -0.35
CA GLU A 56 6.24 3.34 -0.64
C GLU A 56 6.92 2.05 -1.02
N LEU A 57 7.67 2.08 -2.10
CA LEU A 57 8.42 0.93 -2.54
C LEU A 57 9.89 1.16 -2.29
N SER A 58 10.61 0.09 -2.07
CA SER A 58 12.05 0.20 -1.92
C SER A 58 12.64 0.19 -3.30
N PRO A 59 13.60 1.04 -3.60
CA PRO A 59 14.22 1.03 -4.91
C PRO A 59 15.00 -0.26 -5.13
N TYR A 60 15.26 -1.01 -4.06
CA TYR A 60 15.97 -2.25 -4.18
C TYR A 60 15.04 -3.42 -4.44
N ASP A 61 13.77 -3.26 -4.20
CA ASP A 61 12.83 -4.35 -4.43
C ASP A 61 11.48 -3.74 -4.72
N LEU A 62 11.19 -3.53 -5.98
CA LEU A 62 9.95 -2.89 -6.37
C LEU A 62 8.73 -3.81 -6.33
N THR A 63 8.90 -5.03 -5.86
CA THR A 63 7.78 -5.94 -5.77
C THR A 63 7.14 -5.91 -4.40
N LYS A 64 7.74 -5.19 -3.44
CA LYS A 64 7.20 -5.10 -2.11
C LYS A 64 7.06 -3.66 -1.70
N GLY A 65 6.06 -3.36 -0.94
CA GLY A 65 5.83 -1.99 -0.53
C GLY A 65 5.19 -1.90 0.83
N ARG A 66 5.03 -0.68 1.29
CA ARG A 66 4.43 -0.43 2.59
C ARG A 66 3.35 0.61 2.40
N ILE A 67 2.13 0.31 2.78
CA ILE A 67 1.01 1.23 2.65
C ILE A 67 1.14 2.27 3.73
N THR A 68 1.33 3.53 3.32
CA THR A 68 1.52 4.61 4.27
C THR A 68 0.29 5.49 4.38
N TYR A 69 -0.64 5.37 3.44
CA TYR A 69 -1.82 6.21 3.50
C TYR A 69 -2.97 5.55 2.76
N ARG A 70 -4.18 5.58 3.30
CA ARG A 70 -5.32 5.02 2.67
C ARG A 70 -6.21 6.16 2.24
N ASP A 71 -6.47 6.26 0.98
CA ASP A 71 -7.28 7.34 0.46
C ASP A 71 -8.73 6.95 0.59
N ARG A 72 -9.53 7.55 1.49
CA ARG A 72 -10.79 7.22 1.75
C ARG A 72 -11.65 7.71 0.72
N LYS A 73 -11.99 7.26 -0.24
CA LYS A 73 -12.72 7.66 -1.24
C LYS A 73 -13.98 7.78 -0.89
N SER A 74 -14.52 8.24 -0.51
CA SER A 74 -15.65 8.46 -0.13
C SER A 74 -16.58 8.11 -0.82
N VAL A 75 -17.12 7.79 -0.84
CA VAL A 75 -17.96 7.49 -1.45
C VAL A 75 -18.92 7.98 -1.47
N VAL A 76 -19.44 8.18 -1.43
CA VAL A 76 -20.42 8.76 -1.57
C VAL A 76 -21.10 8.37 -1.69
#